data_6efd00885ee7d6e3b92cfcef179edd64
#
_entry.id   6efd00885ee7d6e3b92cfcef179edd64
#
_cell.length_a   1.000
_cell.length_b   1.000
_cell.length_c   1.000
_cell.angle_alpha   90.00
_cell.angle_beta   90.00
_cell.angle_gamma   90.00
#
_symmetry.space_group_name_H-M   'P 1'
#
loop_
_entity.id
_entity.type
_entity.pdbx_description
1 polymer ?
#
loop_
_entity_poly.entity_id
_entity_poly.type
_entity_poly.pdbx_seq_one_letter_code
_entity_poly.pdbx_strand_id
1 'polypeptide(L)'
;MEKSDQNKKRENLQKEKNQIFRLLPRVDDLMKKENVQRLAEKEGYERVLGAVRDSVENLRNEISQEIKKGISEQEAKEMIRKFLYEIESSSRKSEVNHLLEQEQKKEIQPVYNGTGVILHTGLGRAPLSHEIAEKLKSVAENYSSLEYDLQTGKRGNRTGYAEELLCQITGA
;
A
#
# COMPACT_ATOMS: atom_id res chain seq x y z
N MET A 1 -29.75 14.61 -41.02
CA MET A 1 -30.01 13.20 -40.60
C MET A 1 -28.86 12.59 -39.80
N GLU A 2 -27.60 12.72 -40.20
CA GLU A 2 -26.45 12.06 -39.52
C GLU A 2 -26.22 12.46 -38.04
N LYS A 3 -26.44 13.72 -37.65
CA LYS A 3 -26.24 14.17 -36.26
C LYS A 3 -27.27 13.57 -35.27
N SER A 4 -28.49 13.27 -35.73
CA SER A 4 -29.53 12.67 -34.89
C SER A 4 -29.25 11.19 -34.61
N ASP A 5 -28.70 10.47 -35.58
CA ASP A 5 -28.35 9.05 -35.42
C ASP A 5 -27.10 8.85 -34.54
N GLN A 6 -26.13 9.74 -34.64
CA GLN A 6 -24.96 9.73 -33.74
C GLN A 6 -25.32 10.01 -32.28
N ASN A 7 -26.28 10.90 -32.02
CA ASN A 7 -26.76 11.18 -30.66
C ASN A 7 -27.51 9.98 -30.07
N LYS A 8 -28.40 9.34 -30.82
CA LYS A 8 -29.10 8.12 -30.37
C LYS A 8 -28.12 6.97 -30.06
N LYS A 9 -27.09 6.79 -30.88
CA LYS A 9 -26.07 5.76 -30.67
C LYS A 9 -25.25 6.01 -29.39
N ARG A 10 -24.93 7.29 -29.11
CA ARG A 10 -24.25 7.67 -27.86
C ARG A 10 -25.12 7.45 -26.63
N GLU A 11 -26.39 7.80 -26.69
CA GLU A 11 -27.37 7.61 -25.59
C GLU A 11 -27.58 6.12 -25.29
N ASN A 12 -27.69 5.27 -26.31
CA ASN A 12 -27.81 3.83 -26.12
C ASN A 12 -26.56 3.22 -25.48
N LEU A 13 -25.37 3.59 -25.99
CA LEU A 13 -24.09 3.14 -25.41
C LEU A 13 -23.95 3.55 -23.93
N GLN A 14 -24.41 4.75 -23.58
CA GLN A 14 -24.39 5.26 -22.21
C GLN A 14 -25.40 4.50 -21.31
N LYS A 15 -26.56 4.13 -21.83
CA LYS A 15 -27.54 3.30 -21.09
C LYS A 15 -26.99 1.90 -20.82
N GLU A 16 -26.43 1.25 -21.82
CA GLU A 16 -25.78 -0.08 -21.70
C GLU A 16 -24.65 -0.04 -20.69
N LYS A 17 -23.76 0.96 -20.77
CA LYS A 17 -22.69 1.19 -19.82
C LYS A 17 -23.20 1.32 -18.39
N ASN A 18 -24.26 2.10 -18.17
CA ASN A 18 -24.84 2.30 -16.85
C ASN A 18 -25.50 1.01 -16.31
N GLN A 19 -26.08 0.16 -17.17
CA GLN A 19 -26.62 -1.13 -16.76
C GLN A 19 -25.53 -2.09 -16.31
N ILE A 20 -24.44 -2.19 -17.07
CA ILE A 20 -23.30 -3.04 -16.74
C ILE A 20 -22.62 -2.58 -15.45
N PHE A 21 -22.43 -1.27 -15.26
CA PHE A 21 -21.80 -0.72 -14.04
C PHE A 21 -22.61 -0.96 -12.77
N ARG A 22 -23.93 -1.15 -12.86
CA ARG A 22 -24.75 -1.55 -11.70
C ARG A 22 -24.50 -2.98 -11.25
N LEU A 23 -23.87 -3.81 -12.08
CA LEU A 23 -23.50 -5.19 -11.77
C LEU A 23 -22.14 -5.30 -11.09
N LEU A 24 -21.34 -4.21 -11.09
CA LEU A 24 -20.07 -4.21 -10.38
C LEU A 24 -20.26 -4.44 -8.88
N PRO A 25 -19.40 -5.26 -8.25
CA PRO A 25 -19.50 -5.52 -6.82
C PRO A 25 -19.23 -4.22 -6.04
N ARG A 26 -19.92 -4.07 -4.92
CA ARG A 26 -19.65 -2.98 -3.98
C ARG A 26 -18.42 -3.34 -3.14
N VAL A 27 -17.58 -2.36 -2.91
CA VAL A 27 -16.37 -2.51 -2.07
C VAL A 27 -16.73 -3.08 -0.69
N ASP A 28 -17.79 -2.55 -0.07
CA ASP A 28 -18.26 -3.00 1.25
C ASP A 28 -18.68 -4.48 1.27
N ASP A 29 -19.23 -4.99 0.18
CA ASP A 29 -19.63 -6.40 0.08
C ASP A 29 -18.41 -7.30 -0.14
N LEU A 30 -17.41 -6.83 -0.87
CA LEU A 30 -16.13 -7.52 -1.03
C LEU A 30 -15.36 -7.57 0.29
N MET A 31 -15.34 -6.49 1.05
CA MET A 31 -14.66 -6.43 2.36
C MET A 31 -15.29 -7.36 3.41
N LYS A 32 -16.55 -7.77 3.24
CA LYS A 32 -17.22 -8.76 4.10
C LYS A 32 -16.88 -10.22 3.76
N LYS A 33 -16.24 -10.48 2.62
CA LYS A 33 -15.84 -11.84 2.24
C LYS A 33 -14.76 -12.37 3.21
N GLU A 34 -14.90 -13.61 3.67
CA GLU A 34 -14.04 -14.21 4.70
C GLU A 34 -12.55 -14.14 4.35
N ASN A 35 -12.21 -14.44 3.11
CA ASN A 35 -10.84 -14.40 2.61
C ASN A 35 -10.27 -12.97 2.56
N VAL A 36 -11.09 -11.95 2.25
CA VAL A 36 -10.67 -10.55 2.28
C VAL A 36 -10.49 -10.07 3.71
N GLN A 37 -11.35 -10.51 4.64
CA GLN A 37 -11.19 -10.23 6.07
C GLN A 37 -9.90 -10.84 6.62
N ARG A 38 -9.60 -12.10 6.32
CA ARG A 38 -8.32 -12.73 6.70
C ARG A 38 -7.10 -11.98 6.12
N LEU A 39 -7.23 -11.49 4.89
CA LEU A 39 -6.19 -10.69 4.27
C LEU A 39 -6.04 -9.34 4.99
N ALA A 40 -7.15 -8.70 5.39
CA ALA A 40 -7.15 -7.45 6.14
C ALA A 40 -6.56 -7.60 7.56
N GLU A 41 -6.77 -8.74 8.22
CA GLU A 41 -6.12 -9.06 9.50
C GLU A 41 -4.60 -9.18 9.35
N LYS A 42 -4.13 -9.74 8.23
CA LYS A 42 -2.71 -9.98 7.97
C LYS A 42 -1.97 -8.72 7.48
N GLU A 43 -2.53 -8.02 6.50
CA GLU A 43 -1.86 -6.93 5.77
C GLU A 43 -2.29 -5.52 6.25
N GLY A 44 -3.29 -5.46 7.14
CA GLY A 44 -3.89 -4.21 7.62
C GLY A 44 -5.14 -3.79 6.83
N TYR A 45 -6.18 -3.37 7.58
CA TYR A 45 -7.50 -3.06 7.02
C TYR A 45 -7.47 -1.98 5.95
N GLU A 46 -6.82 -0.85 6.22
CA GLU A 46 -6.78 0.29 5.30
C GLU A 46 -6.05 -0.02 3.99
N ARG A 47 -4.98 -0.82 4.05
CA ARG A 47 -4.23 -1.26 2.87
C ARG A 47 -5.10 -2.16 1.98
N VAL A 48 -5.76 -3.14 2.58
CA VAL A 48 -6.64 -4.07 1.83
C VAL A 48 -7.85 -3.33 1.27
N LEU A 49 -8.43 -2.39 2.03
CA LEU A 49 -9.52 -1.54 1.55
C LEU A 49 -9.09 -0.70 0.34
N GLY A 50 -7.89 -0.12 0.36
CA GLY A 50 -7.30 0.59 -0.77
C GLY A 50 -7.18 -0.32 -1.99
N ALA A 51 -6.52 -1.48 -1.85
CA ALA A 51 -6.32 -2.44 -2.93
C ALA A 51 -7.66 -2.96 -3.52
N VAL A 52 -8.68 -3.20 -2.68
CA VAL A 52 -10.01 -3.60 -3.14
C VAL A 52 -10.69 -2.47 -3.93
N ARG A 53 -10.58 -1.21 -3.49
CA ARG A 53 -11.12 -0.05 -4.23
C ARG A 53 -10.46 0.09 -5.59
N ASP A 54 -9.14 0.01 -5.63
CA ASP A 54 -8.36 0.15 -6.86
C ASP A 54 -8.66 -1.00 -7.84
N SER A 55 -8.80 -2.24 -7.33
CA SER A 55 -9.14 -3.40 -8.17
C SER A 55 -10.55 -3.28 -8.80
N VAL A 56 -11.53 -2.77 -8.05
CA VAL A 56 -12.88 -2.51 -8.59
C VAL A 56 -12.85 -1.38 -9.63
N GLU A 57 -12.05 -0.32 -9.39
CA GLU A 57 -11.92 0.77 -10.33
C GLU A 57 -11.18 0.35 -11.61
N ASN A 58 -10.16 -0.49 -11.49
CA ASN A 58 -9.47 -1.08 -12.63
C ASN A 58 -10.42 -1.94 -13.48
N LEU A 59 -11.21 -2.82 -12.84
CA LEU A 59 -12.24 -3.60 -13.53
C LEU A 59 -13.26 -2.69 -14.24
N ARG A 60 -13.69 -1.59 -13.60
CA ARG A 60 -14.59 -0.60 -14.21
C ARG A 60 -13.97 0.04 -15.44
N ASN A 61 -12.70 0.39 -15.37
CA ASN A 61 -11.97 1.00 -16.48
C ASN A 61 -11.78 0.01 -17.62
N GLU A 62 -11.43 -1.25 -17.34
CA GLU A 62 -11.30 -2.32 -18.31
C GLU A 62 -12.62 -2.56 -19.05
N ILE A 63 -13.71 -2.77 -18.32
CA ILE A 63 -15.06 -2.91 -18.91
C ILE A 63 -15.43 -1.67 -19.74
N SER A 64 -15.10 -0.47 -19.27
CA SER A 64 -15.37 0.77 -20.02
C SER A 64 -14.62 0.84 -21.34
N GLN A 65 -13.39 0.33 -21.40
CA GLN A 65 -12.61 0.25 -22.65
C GLN A 65 -13.19 -0.82 -23.59
N GLU A 66 -13.54 -1.96 -23.06
CA GLU A 66 -14.09 -3.07 -23.84
C GLU A 66 -15.49 -2.70 -24.42
N ILE A 67 -16.34 -1.99 -23.66
CA ILE A 67 -17.61 -1.46 -24.19
C ILE A 67 -17.38 -0.54 -25.40
N LYS A 68 -16.34 0.29 -25.38
CA LYS A 68 -16.00 1.15 -26.54
C LYS A 68 -15.59 0.33 -27.76
N LYS A 69 -15.05 -0.89 -27.58
CA LYS A 69 -14.70 -1.85 -28.64
C LYS A 69 -15.90 -2.66 -29.12
N GLY A 70 -17.05 -2.57 -28.40
CA GLY A 70 -18.31 -3.18 -28.79
C GLY A 70 -18.56 -4.56 -28.20
N ILE A 71 -18.03 -4.84 -26.99
CA ILE A 71 -18.36 -6.08 -26.29
C ILE A 71 -19.85 -6.15 -25.92
N SER A 72 -20.37 -7.38 -25.87
CA SER A 72 -21.73 -7.65 -25.42
C SER A 72 -21.85 -7.54 -23.90
N GLU A 73 -23.09 -7.32 -23.41
CA GLU A 73 -23.42 -7.36 -21.99
C GLU A 73 -23.01 -8.69 -21.35
N GLN A 74 -23.10 -9.79 -22.12
CA GLN A 74 -22.77 -11.13 -21.66
C GLN A 74 -21.26 -11.28 -21.35
N GLU A 75 -20.41 -10.76 -22.23
CA GLU A 75 -18.95 -10.75 -22.04
C GLU A 75 -18.55 -9.87 -20.85
N ALA A 76 -19.18 -8.72 -20.68
CA ALA A 76 -18.95 -7.88 -19.51
C ALA A 76 -19.36 -8.56 -18.18
N LYS A 77 -20.47 -9.30 -18.18
CA LYS A 77 -20.90 -10.12 -17.03
C LYS A 77 -19.88 -11.23 -16.71
N GLU A 78 -19.29 -11.83 -17.73
CA GLU A 78 -18.27 -12.87 -17.55
C GLU A 78 -16.98 -12.29 -16.93
N MET A 79 -16.55 -11.10 -17.34
CA MET A 79 -15.43 -10.39 -16.71
C MET A 79 -15.68 -10.15 -15.22
N ILE A 80 -16.89 -9.70 -14.85
CA ILE A 80 -17.28 -9.48 -13.44
C ILE A 80 -17.27 -10.81 -12.66
N ARG A 81 -17.80 -11.89 -13.24
CA ARG A 81 -17.81 -13.22 -12.61
C ARG A 81 -16.38 -13.73 -12.36
N LYS A 82 -15.50 -13.59 -13.35
CA LYS A 82 -14.10 -13.98 -13.24
C LYS A 82 -13.41 -13.22 -12.12
N PHE A 83 -13.59 -11.91 -12.06
CA PHE A 83 -13.07 -11.06 -10.99
C PHE A 83 -13.56 -11.51 -9.59
N LEU A 84 -14.85 -11.76 -9.44
CA LEU A 84 -15.42 -12.24 -8.18
C LEU A 84 -14.85 -13.61 -7.78
N TYR A 85 -14.72 -14.53 -8.74
CA TYR A 85 -14.10 -15.84 -8.51
C TYR A 85 -12.65 -15.73 -8.07
N GLU A 86 -11.86 -14.85 -8.68
CA GLU A 86 -10.47 -14.62 -8.31
C GLU A 86 -10.33 -14.08 -6.88
N ILE A 87 -11.21 -13.16 -6.48
CA ILE A 87 -11.27 -12.68 -5.10
C ILE A 87 -11.69 -13.81 -4.14
N GLU A 88 -12.73 -14.59 -4.47
CA GLU A 88 -13.25 -15.65 -3.60
C GLU A 88 -12.29 -16.84 -3.48
N SER A 89 -11.55 -17.17 -4.51
CA SER A 89 -10.60 -18.28 -4.49
C SER A 89 -9.30 -17.98 -3.75
N SER A 90 -9.13 -16.81 -3.19
CA SER A 90 -7.87 -16.34 -2.56
C SER A 90 -6.66 -16.55 -3.47
N SER A 91 -6.86 -16.51 -4.77
CA SER A 91 -5.81 -16.72 -5.75
C SER A 91 -4.70 -15.68 -5.57
N ARG A 92 -3.44 -16.13 -5.55
CA ARG A 92 -2.28 -15.21 -5.63
C ARG A 92 -2.31 -14.35 -6.90
N LYS A 93 -3.10 -14.76 -7.90
CA LYS A 93 -3.30 -14.02 -9.16
C LYS A 93 -4.43 -12.98 -9.06
N SER A 94 -5.13 -12.87 -7.93
CA SER A 94 -6.15 -11.83 -7.79
C SER A 94 -5.49 -10.45 -7.85
N GLU A 95 -6.15 -9.52 -8.50
CA GLU A 95 -5.64 -8.15 -8.65
C GLU A 95 -5.39 -7.47 -7.30
N VAL A 96 -6.20 -7.77 -6.28
CA VAL A 96 -6.01 -7.30 -4.91
C VAL A 96 -4.65 -7.72 -4.36
N ASN A 97 -4.28 -9.00 -4.50
CA ASN A 97 -2.97 -9.47 -4.06
C ASN A 97 -1.83 -8.84 -4.86
N HIS A 98 -1.99 -8.68 -6.16
CA HIS A 98 -1.00 -8.03 -7.01
C HIS A 98 -0.77 -6.55 -6.61
N LEU A 99 -1.84 -5.80 -6.31
CA LEU A 99 -1.75 -4.42 -5.84
C LEU A 99 -1.04 -4.33 -4.48
N LEU A 100 -1.37 -5.22 -3.54
CA LEU A 100 -0.69 -5.29 -2.25
C LEU A 100 0.80 -5.64 -2.39
N GLU A 101 1.16 -6.57 -3.27
CA GLU A 101 2.56 -6.89 -3.57
C GLU A 101 3.30 -5.73 -4.22
N GLN A 102 2.65 -4.94 -5.08
CA GLN A 102 3.23 -3.73 -5.66
C GLN A 102 3.48 -2.65 -4.61
N GLU A 103 2.58 -2.47 -3.65
CA GLU A 103 2.79 -1.54 -2.53
C GLU A 103 3.96 -1.99 -1.65
N GLN A 104 4.05 -3.28 -1.31
CA GLN A 104 5.18 -3.81 -0.54
C GLN A 104 6.53 -3.58 -1.23
N LYS A 105 6.59 -3.65 -2.56
CA LYS A 105 7.82 -3.36 -3.32
C LYS A 105 8.25 -1.89 -3.26
N LYS A 106 7.33 -0.97 -2.91
CA LYS A 106 7.65 0.46 -2.71
C LYS A 106 8.20 0.74 -1.31
N GLU A 107 8.05 -0.18 -0.36
CA GLU A 107 8.62 -0.06 0.98
C GLU A 107 10.14 -0.21 0.95
N ILE A 108 10.82 0.44 1.90
CA ILE A 108 12.27 0.27 2.08
C ILE A 108 12.54 -1.17 2.50
N GLN A 109 13.27 -1.89 1.67
CA GLN A 109 13.59 -3.30 1.89
C GLN A 109 15.04 -3.45 2.35
N PRO A 110 15.35 -4.40 3.27
CA PRO A 110 16.72 -4.76 3.57
C PRO A 110 17.39 -5.36 2.33
N VAL A 111 18.63 -4.94 2.07
CA VAL A 111 19.42 -5.37 0.92
C VAL A 111 20.83 -5.78 1.36
N TYR A 112 21.48 -6.65 0.57
CA TYR A 112 22.88 -6.97 0.74
C TYR A 112 23.75 -5.96 0.00
N ASN A 113 24.71 -5.35 0.72
CA ASN A 113 25.66 -4.43 0.11
C ASN A 113 26.84 -5.20 -0.50
N GLY A 114 26.83 -5.41 -1.79
CA GLY A 114 27.92 -6.02 -2.56
C GLY A 114 28.81 -4.99 -3.31
N THR A 115 28.70 -3.68 -3.00
CA THR A 115 29.39 -2.63 -3.74
C THR A 115 30.86 -2.42 -3.31
N GLY A 116 31.27 -2.95 -2.15
CA GLY A 116 32.58 -2.66 -1.55
C GLY A 116 32.67 -1.29 -0.83
N VAL A 117 31.61 -0.46 -0.89
CA VAL A 117 31.54 0.84 -0.21
C VAL A 117 30.75 0.70 1.08
N ILE A 118 31.42 0.74 2.24
CA ILE A 118 30.81 0.53 3.55
C ILE A 118 29.75 1.59 3.85
N LEU A 119 30.07 2.88 3.67
CA LEU A 119 29.17 4.01 3.91
C LEU A 119 28.43 4.42 2.62
N HIS A 120 27.72 3.47 2.02
CA HIS A 120 27.05 3.71 0.75
C HIS A 120 25.79 4.58 0.93
N THR A 121 25.81 5.79 0.37
CA THR A 121 24.74 6.80 0.53
C THR A 121 23.37 6.32 0.03
N GLY A 122 23.32 5.57 -1.07
CA GLY A 122 22.08 5.01 -1.65
C GLY A 122 21.56 3.76 -0.93
N LEU A 123 22.33 3.17 0.01
CA LEU A 123 21.95 1.97 0.76
C LEU A 123 21.78 2.24 2.26
N GLY A 124 21.47 3.47 2.65
CA GLY A 124 21.20 3.84 4.04
C GLY A 124 22.46 4.00 4.90
N ARG A 125 23.65 4.10 4.29
CA ARG A 125 24.98 4.17 4.95
C ARG A 125 25.33 2.87 5.68
N ALA A 126 25.95 2.92 6.87
CA ALA A 126 26.31 1.73 7.62
C ALA A 126 25.13 1.23 8.48
N PRO A 127 24.88 -0.08 8.55
CA PRO A 127 23.93 -0.64 9.50
C PRO A 127 24.46 -0.48 10.93
N LEU A 128 23.55 -0.41 11.89
CA LEU A 128 23.86 -0.43 13.31
C LEU A 128 23.95 -1.88 13.81
N SER A 129 24.71 -2.09 14.90
CA SER A 129 24.69 -3.38 15.59
C SER A 129 23.29 -3.67 16.15
N HIS A 130 22.95 -4.93 16.31
CA HIS A 130 21.68 -5.36 16.90
C HIS A 130 21.43 -4.71 18.26
N GLU A 131 22.45 -4.67 19.11
CA GLU A 131 22.37 -4.08 20.45
C GLU A 131 22.01 -2.58 20.41
N ILE A 132 22.63 -1.83 19.52
CA ILE A 132 22.34 -0.39 19.34
C ILE A 132 20.94 -0.19 18.76
N ALA A 133 20.53 -1.03 17.81
CA ALA A 133 19.22 -0.96 17.20
C ALA A 133 18.10 -1.22 18.22
N GLU A 134 18.26 -2.20 19.12
CA GLU A 134 17.30 -2.47 20.20
C GLU A 134 17.22 -1.32 21.22
N LYS A 135 18.35 -0.70 21.56
CA LYS A 135 18.35 0.51 22.40
C LYS A 135 17.65 1.68 21.76
N LEU A 136 17.89 1.92 20.46
CA LEU A 136 17.19 2.97 19.71
C LEU A 136 15.69 2.72 19.67
N LYS A 137 15.27 1.48 19.44
CA LYS A 137 13.86 1.09 19.48
C LYS A 137 13.23 1.42 20.83
N SER A 138 13.86 1.02 21.93
CA SER A 138 13.37 1.31 23.28
C SER A 138 13.23 2.81 23.56
N VAL A 139 14.18 3.62 23.10
CA VAL A 139 14.12 5.08 23.25
C VAL A 139 13.04 5.69 22.37
N ALA A 140 12.82 5.16 21.16
CA ALA A 140 11.81 5.64 20.23
C ALA A 140 10.37 5.31 20.67
N GLU A 141 10.19 4.21 21.40
CA GLU A 141 8.89 3.77 21.92
C GLU A 141 8.48 4.51 23.22
N ASN A 142 9.40 5.26 23.86
CA ASN A 142 9.17 5.88 25.16
C ASN A 142 9.60 7.36 25.17
N TYR A 143 9.11 8.10 26.16
CA TYR A 143 9.71 9.39 26.51
C TYR A 143 11.11 9.18 27.08
N SER A 144 12.04 10.07 26.75
CA SER A 144 13.43 9.99 27.22
C SER A 144 13.87 11.26 27.92
N SER A 145 14.87 11.13 28.80
CA SER A 145 15.45 12.24 29.54
C SER A 145 16.51 13.01 28.75
N LEU A 146 16.47 13.00 27.42
CA LEU A 146 17.52 13.57 26.55
C LEU A 146 17.90 15.01 26.89
N GLU A 147 16.94 15.84 27.24
CA GLU A 147 17.13 17.25 27.64
C GLU A 147 16.54 17.54 29.03
N TYR A 148 16.40 16.54 29.89
CA TYR A 148 15.76 16.70 31.18
C TYR A 148 16.60 16.02 32.26
N ASP A 149 17.04 16.83 33.25
CA ASP A 149 17.75 16.32 34.41
C ASP A 149 16.72 15.82 35.44
N LEU A 150 16.69 14.52 35.64
CA LEU A 150 15.75 13.84 36.53
C LEU A 150 16.00 14.15 38.03
N GLN A 151 17.22 14.57 38.41
CA GLN A 151 17.57 14.90 39.79
C GLN A 151 17.10 16.30 40.17
N THR A 152 17.34 17.26 39.29
CA THR A 152 17.02 18.66 39.53
C THR A 152 15.63 19.08 39.07
N GLY A 153 14.99 18.26 38.21
CA GLY A 153 13.69 18.57 37.62
C GLY A 153 13.74 19.71 36.62
N LYS A 154 14.93 20.02 36.05
CA LYS A 154 15.13 21.13 35.11
C LYS A 154 15.60 20.63 33.73
N ARG A 155 15.49 21.52 32.75
CA ARG A 155 16.06 21.26 31.44
C ARG A 155 17.59 21.19 31.51
N GLY A 156 18.15 20.08 31.04
CA GLY A 156 19.58 19.81 30.98
C GLY A 156 20.21 20.08 29.62
N ASN A 157 21.48 19.69 29.48
CA ASN A 157 22.22 19.81 28.23
C ASN A 157 22.00 18.57 27.34
N ARG A 158 21.55 18.77 26.11
CA ARG A 158 21.31 17.71 25.14
C ARG A 158 22.57 16.98 24.71
N THR A 159 23.71 17.69 24.61
CA THR A 159 24.97 17.15 24.10
C THR A 159 25.91 16.61 25.16
N GLY A 160 25.63 16.87 26.44
CA GLY A 160 26.53 16.54 27.55
C GLY A 160 26.96 15.07 27.60
N TYR A 161 26.03 14.15 27.39
CA TYR A 161 26.34 12.71 27.33
C TYR A 161 27.30 12.34 26.18
N ALA A 162 27.09 12.93 24.99
CA ALA A 162 27.91 12.66 23.85
C ALA A 162 29.29 13.33 23.98
N GLU A 163 29.38 14.52 24.56
CA GLU A 163 30.62 15.25 24.84
C GLU A 163 31.51 14.44 25.79
N GLU A 164 30.94 13.97 26.91
CA GLU A 164 31.70 13.17 27.89
C GLU A 164 32.27 11.90 27.27
N LEU A 165 31.46 11.14 26.51
CA LEU A 165 31.92 9.94 25.85
C LEU A 165 32.96 10.21 24.75
N LEU A 166 32.81 11.29 24.01
CA LEU A 166 33.80 11.68 23.00
C LEU A 166 35.13 12.08 23.64
N CYS A 167 35.13 12.85 24.74
CA CYS A 167 36.33 13.18 25.50
C CYS A 167 37.03 11.92 26.04
N GLN A 168 36.26 10.94 26.55
CA GLN A 168 36.86 9.68 27.05
C GLN A 168 37.52 8.87 25.92
N ILE A 169 36.94 8.86 24.72
CA ILE A 169 37.47 8.08 23.58
C ILE A 169 38.65 8.79 22.92
N THR A 170 38.59 10.09 22.80
CA THR A 170 39.62 10.87 22.05
C THR A 170 40.74 11.42 22.92
N GLY A 171 40.53 11.46 24.23
CA GLY A 171 41.48 12.08 25.18
C GLY A 171 41.47 13.62 25.13
N ALA A 172 40.41 14.22 24.54
CA ALA A 172 40.30 15.70 24.47
C ALA A 172 39.76 16.29 25.78
#